data_be20fd2b57270dd9c89c2ac4d90e4dde
#
_entry.id   be20fd2b57270dd9c89c2ac4d90e4dde
#
_cell.length_a   1.000
_cell.length_b   1.000
_cell.length_c   1.000
_cell.angle_alpha   90.00
_cell.angle_beta   90.00
_cell.angle_gamma   90.00
#
_symmetry.space_group_name_H-M   'P 1'
#
loop_
_entity.id
_entity.type
_entity.pdbx_description
1 polymer ?
#
loop_
_entity_poly.entity_id
_entity_poly.type
_entity_poly.pdbx_seq_one_letter_code
_entity_poly.pdbx_strand_id
1 'polypeptide(L)'
;YVSKSEDGGRTFETILDYGKGVHPDHHAFWIHPDNPDYIIDGNDGGLNISRDGGRNWYFCANIPVGQFYHLNVDLDYPYNLYGGMQDNGSWVGPAFSLKAGGIRNQDWRELYFGDGFDVLPKLSDTRYGWAMSQGGNLTFYDRETGFNQFVRPVHPDGVFLRFNWN
;
A
#
# COMPACT_ATOMS: atom_id res chain seq x y z
N TYR A 1 -0.95 -15.16 -8.01
CA TYR A 1 -0.31 -16.47 -7.79
C TYR A 1 0.89 -16.64 -8.70
N VAL A 2 1.98 -17.22 -8.20
CA VAL A 2 3.13 -17.62 -9.00
C VAL A 2 3.35 -19.10 -8.84
N SER A 3 3.49 -19.81 -9.96
CA SER A 3 3.75 -21.23 -9.99
C SER A 3 5.10 -21.52 -10.64
N LYS A 4 5.82 -22.49 -10.09
CA LYS A 4 7.13 -22.98 -10.56
C LYS A 4 6.98 -24.38 -11.13
N SER A 5 7.69 -24.64 -12.23
CA SER A 5 7.88 -25.97 -12.78
C SER A 5 9.37 -26.34 -12.72
N GLU A 6 9.68 -27.57 -12.31
CA GLU A 6 11.05 -28.11 -12.31
C GLU A 6 11.26 -29.17 -13.38
N ASP A 7 10.22 -29.52 -14.14
CA ASP A 7 10.22 -30.59 -15.13
C ASP A 7 9.89 -30.12 -16.57
N GLY A 8 10.15 -28.85 -16.85
CA GLY A 8 9.93 -28.28 -18.17
C GLY A 8 8.46 -27.99 -18.50
N GLY A 9 7.67 -27.67 -17.47
CA GLY A 9 6.26 -27.27 -17.63
C GLY A 9 5.27 -28.44 -17.61
N ARG A 10 5.69 -29.64 -17.19
CA ARG A 10 4.81 -30.80 -17.09
C ARG A 10 4.00 -30.80 -15.80
N THR A 11 4.61 -30.37 -14.69
CA THR A 11 3.96 -30.13 -13.40
C THR A 11 4.28 -28.74 -12.88
N PHE A 12 3.38 -28.21 -12.04
CA PHE A 12 3.54 -26.88 -11.44
C PHE A 12 3.24 -26.94 -9.95
N GLU A 13 4.07 -26.28 -9.16
CA GLU A 13 3.86 -26.01 -7.74
C GLU A 13 3.65 -24.52 -7.53
N THR A 14 2.61 -24.15 -6.75
CA THR A 14 2.41 -22.75 -6.40
C THR A 14 3.42 -22.33 -5.33
N ILE A 15 4.31 -21.41 -5.68
CA ILE A 15 5.35 -20.88 -4.80
C ILE A 15 4.98 -19.56 -4.14
N LEU A 16 3.99 -18.82 -4.70
CA LEU A 16 3.45 -17.59 -4.15
C LEU A 16 1.93 -17.57 -4.24
N ASP A 17 1.31 -17.34 -3.09
CA ASP A 17 -0.10 -17.09 -2.90
C ASP A 17 -0.29 -16.07 -1.76
N TYR A 18 -1.52 -15.69 -1.47
CA TYR A 18 -1.86 -14.75 -0.39
C TYR A 18 -1.37 -15.19 1.00
N GLY A 19 -1.13 -16.48 1.22
CA GLY A 19 -0.67 -17.03 2.50
C GLY A 19 0.83 -16.85 2.76
N LYS A 20 1.60 -16.46 1.76
CA LYS A 20 3.06 -16.31 1.86
C LYS A 20 3.51 -14.93 2.35
N GLY A 21 2.58 -14.01 2.62
CA GLY A 21 2.89 -12.65 3.08
C GLY A 21 3.57 -11.78 2.02
N VAL A 22 3.45 -12.15 0.76
CA VAL A 22 3.92 -11.37 -0.40
C VAL A 22 2.72 -10.73 -1.05
N HIS A 23 2.82 -9.43 -1.36
CA HIS A 23 1.77 -8.72 -2.07
C HIS A 23 1.45 -9.40 -3.40
N PRO A 24 0.18 -9.55 -3.79
CA PRO A 24 -0.20 -10.03 -5.12
C PRO A 24 0.21 -9.03 -6.21
N ASP A 25 -0.23 -9.29 -7.45
CA ASP A 25 0.01 -8.43 -8.59
C ASP A 25 1.50 -8.29 -8.94
N HIS A 26 2.08 -9.47 -9.20
CA HIS A 26 3.48 -9.62 -9.58
C HIS A 26 3.71 -9.10 -11.00
N HIS A 27 4.72 -8.22 -11.17
CA HIS A 27 5.04 -7.58 -12.44
C HIS A 27 6.42 -7.94 -12.98
N ALA A 28 7.35 -8.30 -12.10
CA ALA A 28 8.73 -8.60 -12.48
C ALA A 28 9.28 -9.77 -11.66
N PHE A 29 9.85 -10.73 -12.38
CA PHE A 29 10.56 -11.86 -11.78
C PHE A 29 11.97 -11.94 -12.35
N TRP A 30 12.95 -12.06 -11.47
CA TRP A 30 14.31 -12.37 -11.87
C TRP A 30 14.80 -13.57 -11.09
N ILE A 31 15.34 -14.55 -11.81
CA ILE A 31 15.95 -15.76 -11.26
C ILE A 31 17.44 -15.72 -11.57
N HIS A 32 18.27 -15.93 -10.57
CA HIS A 32 19.71 -15.93 -10.75
C HIS A 32 20.13 -17.06 -11.70
N PRO A 33 20.92 -16.78 -12.77
CA PRO A 33 21.23 -17.76 -13.82
C PRO A 33 22.00 -19.00 -13.32
N ASP A 34 22.85 -18.82 -12.31
CA ASP A 34 23.69 -19.91 -11.77
C ASP A 34 23.18 -20.44 -10.44
N ASN A 35 22.13 -19.86 -9.87
CA ASN A 35 21.54 -20.28 -8.60
C ASN A 35 20.03 -20.09 -8.61
N PRO A 36 19.25 -21.08 -9.08
CA PRO A 36 17.80 -20.98 -9.23
C PRO A 36 17.04 -20.82 -7.89
N ASP A 37 17.70 -21.03 -6.76
CA ASP A 37 17.12 -20.77 -5.45
C ASP A 37 17.06 -19.28 -5.12
N TYR A 38 17.84 -18.44 -5.81
CA TYR A 38 17.84 -16.99 -5.62
C TYR A 38 16.89 -16.31 -6.61
N ILE A 39 15.78 -15.82 -6.08
CA ILE A 39 14.70 -15.21 -6.87
C ILE A 39 14.40 -13.82 -6.32
N ILE A 40 14.16 -12.87 -7.21
CA ILE A 40 13.68 -11.52 -6.89
C ILE A 40 12.31 -11.35 -7.55
N ASP A 41 11.34 -10.89 -6.76
CA ASP A 41 9.97 -10.58 -7.18
C ASP A 41 9.68 -9.10 -6.96
N GLY A 42 9.26 -8.41 -8.01
CA GLY A 42 8.71 -7.06 -7.97
C GLY A 42 7.21 -7.08 -8.16
N ASN A 43 6.49 -6.51 -7.22
CA ASN A 43 5.03 -6.46 -7.20
C ASN A 43 4.53 -5.09 -6.75
N ASP A 44 3.21 -4.87 -6.73
CA ASP A 44 2.61 -3.59 -6.34
C ASP A 44 2.91 -3.17 -4.89
N GLY A 45 3.24 -4.12 -4.02
CA GLY A 45 3.69 -3.84 -2.65
C GLY A 45 5.18 -3.51 -2.53
N GLY A 46 5.99 -3.77 -3.56
CA GLY A 46 7.43 -3.51 -3.55
C GLY A 46 8.29 -4.69 -4.01
N LEU A 47 9.38 -4.95 -3.31
CA LEU A 47 10.38 -5.95 -3.69
C LEU A 47 10.47 -7.06 -2.63
N ASN A 48 10.47 -8.30 -3.11
CA ASN A 48 10.66 -9.49 -2.27
C ASN A 48 11.80 -10.35 -2.80
N ILE A 49 12.55 -10.99 -1.91
CA ILE A 49 13.68 -11.86 -2.24
C ILE A 49 13.47 -13.23 -1.62
N SER A 50 13.60 -14.27 -2.43
CA SER A 50 13.77 -15.64 -1.96
C SER A 50 15.19 -16.13 -2.18
N ARG A 51 15.68 -16.96 -1.27
CA ARG A 51 17.00 -17.61 -1.37
C ARG A 51 16.92 -19.13 -1.27
N ASP A 52 15.72 -19.67 -1.37
CA ASP A 52 15.42 -21.08 -1.21
C ASP A 52 14.38 -21.61 -2.22
N GLY A 53 14.41 -21.03 -3.43
CA GLY A 53 13.57 -21.46 -4.54
C GLY A 53 12.09 -21.10 -4.39
N GLY A 54 11.77 -20.05 -3.62
CA GLY A 54 10.41 -19.56 -3.43
C GLY A 54 9.68 -20.16 -2.22
N ARG A 55 10.39 -20.90 -1.33
CA ARG A 55 9.77 -21.45 -0.12
C ARG A 55 9.53 -20.37 0.93
N ASN A 56 10.51 -19.48 1.13
CA ASN A 56 10.42 -18.35 2.03
C ASN A 56 10.77 -17.05 1.28
N TRP A 57 10.11 -15.96 1.68
CA TRP A 57 10.27 -14.66 1.05
C TRP A 57 10.61 -13.60 2.07
N TYR A 58 11.51 -12.71 1.70
CA TYR A 58 11.95 -11.56 2.50
C TYR A 58 11.53 -10.28 1.80
N PHE A 59 10.71 -9.47 2.47
CA PHE A 59 10.29 -8.16 1.97
C PHE A 59 11.36 -7.11 2.19
N CYS A 60 11.72 -6.36 1.13
CA CYS A 60 12.69 -5.28 1.17
C CYS A 60 12.06 -3.96 1.63
N ALA A 61 11.78 -3.82 2.93
CA ALA A 61 11.11 -2.67 3.51
C ALA A 61 11.92 -1.35 3.50
N ASN A 62 13.13 -1.37 2.97
CA ASN A 62 14.05 -0.22 2.97
C ASN A 62 14.09 0.55 1.63
N ILE A 63 13.21 0.25 0.72
CA ILE A 63 13.08 0.98 -0.56
C ILE A 63 12.21 2.21 -0.30
N PRO A 64 12.76 3.45 -0.42
CA PRO A 64 12.04 4.67 -0.06
C PRO A 64 11.23 5.18 -1.27
N VAL A 65 10.27 4.40 -1.74
CA VAL A 65 9.39 4.77 -2.86
C VAL A 65 7.95 4.45 -2.53
N GLY A 66 7.02 5.23 -3.07
CA GLY A 66 5.59 5.00 -3.01
C GLY A 66 4.91 5.65 -4.22
N GLN A 67 3.97 4.95 -4.83
CA GLN A 67 3.22 5.46 -5.98
C GLN A 67 1.89 6.02 -5.51
N PHE A 68 1.85 7.32 -5.25
CA PHE A 68 0.64 8.02 -4.85
C PHE A 68 -0.20 8.41 -6.06
N TYR A 69 -1.52 8.25 -5.95
CA TYR A 69 -2.47 8.78 -6.92
C TYR A 69 -2.64 10.29 -6.79
N HIS A 70 -2.96 10.74 -5.57
CA HIS A 70 -3.09 12.16 -5.25
C HIS A 70 -2.28 12.48 -4.01
N LEU A 71 -1.84 13.75 -3.90
CA LEU A 71 -1.11 14.28 -2.76
C LEU A 71 -1.78 15.56 -2.27
N ASN A 72 -1.99 15.62 -0.96
CA ASN A 72 -2.42 16.80 -0.24
C ASN A 72 -1.43 17.17 0.85
N VAL A 73 -1.55 18.38 1.35
CA VAL A 73 -0.75 18.89 2.47
C VAL A 73 -1.66 19.52 3.52
N ASP A 74 -1.20 19.52 4.77
CA ASP A 74 -1.82 20.35 5.82
C ASP A 74 -1.16 21.72 5.92
N LEU A 75 -1.60 22.52 6.89
CA LEU A 75 -1.06 23.85 7.17
C LEU A 75 -0.17 23.87 8.42
N ASP A 76 0.23 22.69 8.92
CA ASP A 76 1.17 22.60 10.03
C ASP A 76 2.57 23.09 9.61
N TYR A 77 3.40 23.41 10.59
CA TYR A 77 4.80 23.77 10.32
C TYR A 77 5.77 22.94 11.18
N PRO A 78 6.59 22.08 10.58
CA PRO A 78 6.59 21.69 9.16
C PRO A 78 5.31 20.95 8.77
N TYR A 79 4.88 21.12 7.53
CA TYR A 79 3.66 20.47 7.02
C TYR A 79 3.85 18.96 6.81
N ASN A 80 2.73 18.27 6.73
CA ASN A 80 2.70 16.85 6.40
C ASN A 80 2.16 16.61 4.99
N LEU A 81 2.56 15.49 4.41
CA LEU A 81 2.09 14.97 3.13
C LEU A 81 1.02 13.91 3.40
N TYR A 82 -0.05 13.96 2.64
CA TYR A 82 -1.16 12.99 2.70
C TYR A 82 -1.39 12.43 1.31
N GLY A 83 -1.63 11.13 1.20
CA GLY A 83 -1.95 10.53 -0.09
C GLY A 83 -2.34 9.07 0.01
N GLY A 84 -3.02 8.60 -1.05
CA GLY A 84 -3.44 7.23 -1.21
C GLY A 84 -2.72 6.54 -2.36
N MET A 85 -2.54 5.25 -2.21
CA MET A 85 -1.91 4.36 -3.17
C MET A 85 -2.83 3.18 -3.47
N GLN A 86 -2.91 2.79 -4.72
CA GLN A 86 -3.62 1.55 -5.09
C GLN A 86 -3.03 0.38 -4.31
N ASP A 87 -3.89 -0.48 -3.79
CA ASP A 87 -3.58 -1.70 -3.02
C ASP A 87 -2.78 -1.48 -1.72
N ASN A 88 -2.28 -0.27 -1.48
CA ASN A 88 -1.34 0.03 -0.41
C ASN A 88 -1.83 1.08 0.59
N GLY A 89 -3.13 1.38 0.59
CA GLY A 89 -3.77 2.23 1.60
C GLY A 89 -3.54 3.73 1.45
N SER A 90 -3.99 4.45 2.46
CA SER A 90 -3.93 5.91 2.57
C SER A 90 -3.03 6.31 3.74
N TRP A 91 -2.09 7.22 3.50
CA TRP A 91 -0.99 7.51 4.41
C TRP A 91 -0.82 8.99 4.70
N VAL A 92 -0.19 9.27 5.85
CA VAL A 92 0.33 10.58 6.23
C VAL A 92 1.80 10.43 6.66
N GLY A 93 2.62 11.39 6.26
CA GLY A 93 4.02 11.46 6.68
C GLY A 93 4.55 12.88 6.65
N PRO A 94 5.69 13.15 7.34
CA PRO A 94 6.28 14.47 7.40
C PRO A 94 6.89 14.86 6.05
N ALA A 95 6.75 16.12 5.65
CA ALA A 95 7.46 16.65 4.47
C ALA A 95 8.93 16.95 4.75
N PHE A 96 9.32 17.05 6.03
CA PHE A 96 10.66 17.42 6.45
C PHE A 96 11.07 16.70 7.73
N SER A 97 12.36 16.40 7.87
CA SER A 97 12.92 15.81 9.09
C SER A 97 14.32 16.36 9.36
N LEU A 98 14.59 16.72 10.62
CA LEU A 98 15.93 17.05 11.11
C LEU A 98 16.72 15.81 11.59
N LYS A 99 16.11 14.63 11.57
CA LYS A 99 16.76 13.39 11.99
C LYS A 99 17.90 13.03 11.05
N ALA A 100 19.01 12.57 11.59
CA ALA A 100 20.07 11.96 10.80
C ALA A 100 19.51 10.75 10.04
N GLY A 101 19.67 10.74 8.71
CA GLY A 101 19.13 9.71 7.83
C GLY A 101 17.73 10.03 7.25
N GLY A 102 17.21 11.25 7.50
CA GLY A 102 15.99 11.75 6.85
C GLY A 102 14.68 11.09 7.29
N ILE A 103 13.69 11.12 6.41
CA ILE A 103 12.38 10.50 6.59
C ILE A 103 12.51 9.00 6.31
N ARG A 104 11.91 8.19 7.19
CA ARG A 104 11.93 6.71 7.11
C ARG A 104 10.50 6.16 7.12
N ASN A 105 10.33 4.87 6.81
CA ASN A 105 9.03 4.20 6.81
C ASN A 105 8.28 4.37 8.15
N GLN A 106 8.98 4.31 9.27
CA GLN A 106 8.40 4.51 10.61
C GLN A 106 7.85 5.92 10.87
N ASP A 107 8.20 6.89 10.04
CA ASP A 107 7.69 8.27 10.13
C ASP A 107 6.38 8.44 9.37
N TRP A 108 5.98 7.44 8.58
CA TRP A 108 4.70 7.36 7.90
C TRP A 108 3.70 6.57 8.73
N ARG A 109 2.44 7.01 8.70
CA ARG A 109 1.33 6.35 9.37
C ARG A 109 0.22 6.08 8.38
N GLU A 110 -0.25 4.83 8.37
CA GLU A 110 -1.45 4.47 7.65
C GLU A 110 -2.68 5.07 8.33
N LEU A 111 -3.55 5.67 7.56
CA LEU A 111 -4.81 6.28 8.00
C LEU A 111 -6.00 5.40 7.69
N TYR A 112 -6.00 4.77 6.52
CA TYR A 112 -7.08 3.91 6.07
C TYR A 112 -6.58 2.92 5.03
N PHE A 113 -7.00 1.66 5.11
CA PHE A 113 -6.61 0.62 4.17
C PHE A 113 -7.58 0.50 2.99
N GLY A 114 -7.11 -0.09 1.89
CA GLY A 114 -7.80 -0.35 0.62
C GLY A 114 -7.04 0.28 -0.55
N ASP A 115 -7.69 0.38 -1.71
CA ASP A 115 -7.15 1.17 -2.82
C ASP A 115 -7.24 2.64 -2.46
N GLY A 116 -6.20 3.16 -1.81
CA GLY A 116 -6.13 4.53 -1.39
C GLY A 116 -6.08 5.48 -2.58
N PHE A 117 -6.78 6.61 -2.51
CA PHE A 117 -6.82 7.58 -3.58
C PHE A 117 -6.57 8.99 -3.03
N ASP A 118 -7.59 9.63 -2.51
CA ASP A 118 -7.48 10.98 -1.96
C ASP A 118 -7.55 10.97 -0.43
N VAL A 119 -6.74 11.81 0.20
CA VAL A 119 -6.71 12.00 1.64
C VAL A 119 -6.75 13.49 1.93
N LEU A 120 -7.80 13.93 2.61
CA LEU A 120 -8.06 15.35 2.89
C LEU A 120 -7.88 15.64 4.38
N PRO A 121 -6.78 16.27 4.82
CA PRO A 121 -6.67 16.73 6.20
C PRO A 121 -7.69 17.84 6.50
N LYS A 122 -8.26 17.82 7.70
CA LYS A 122 -9.08 18.91 8.19
C LYS A 122 -8.18 20.08 8.60
N LEU A 123 -8.11 21.13 7.77
CA LEU A 123 -7.14 22.22 7.94
C LEU A 123 -7.26 23.00 9.27
N SER A 124 -8.43 22.97 9.92
CA SER A 124 -8.63 23.61 11.23
C SER A 124 -8.14 22.75 12.41
N ASP A 125 -7.93 21.46 12.18
CA ASP A 125 -7.43 20.51 13.17
C ASP A 125 -6.93 19.25 12.45
N THR A 126 -5.64 19.20 12.16
CA THR A 126 -4.99 18.20 11.33
C THR A 126 -4.92 16.80 11.95
N ARG A 127 -5.34 16.67 13.22
CA ARG A 127 -5.60 15.36 13.84
C ARG A 127 -6.65 14.57 13.07
N TYR A 128 -7.63 15.26 12.47
CA TYR A 128 -8.76 14.68 11.76
C TYR A 128 -8.69 14.93 10.26
N GLY A 129 -9.43 14.13 9.52
CA GLY A 129 -9.60 14.30 8.09
C GLY A 129 -10.42 13.19 7.48
N TRP A 130 -10.39 13.11 6.16
CA TRP A 130 -11.10 12.11 5.39
C TRP A 130 -10.12 11.35 4.50
N ALA A 131 -10.33 10.04 4.40
CA ALA A 131 -9.63 9.19 3.46
C ALA A 131 -10.66 8.35 2.71
N MET A 132 -10.33 7.99 1.47
CA MET A 132 -11.22 7.19 0.65
C MET A 132 -10.51 5.95 0.10
N SER A 133 -11.31 4.94 -0.19
CA SER A 133 -10.88 3.77 -0.95
C SER A 133 -11.90 3.46 -2.05
N GLN A 134 -11.59 2.47 -2.88
CA GLN A 134 -12.39 2.06 -4.02
C GLN A 134 -13.89 1.90 -3.68
N GLY A 135 -14.75 2.17 -4.66
CA GLY A 135 -16.19 2.04 -4.53
C GLY A 135 -16.86 3.12 -3.67
N GLY A 136 -16.21 4.28 -3.49
CA GLY A 136 -16.74 5.40 -2.71
C GLY A 136 -16.76 5.13 -1.22
N ASN A 137 -15.88 4.29 -0.72
CA ASN A 137 -15.72 4.04 0.69
C ASN A 137 -14.96 5.22 1.33
N LEU A 138 -15.72 6.10 1.99
CA LEU A 138 -15.22 7.29 2.64
C LEU A 138 -15.20 7.09 4.15
N THR A 139 -14.08 7.39 4.77
CA THR A 139 -13.92 7.39 6.23
C THR A 139 -13.49 8.75 6.76
N PHE A 140 -13.97 9.08 7.96
CA PHE A 140 -13.45 10.17 8.79
C PHE A 140 -12.46 9.55 9.78
N TYR A 141 -11.20 9.96 9.73
CA TYR A 141 -10.15 9.41 10.57
C TYR A 141 -9.77 10.32 11.75
N ASP A 142 -9.28 9.71 12.82
CA ASP A 142 -8.49 10.33 13.90
C ASP A 142 -7.08 9.76 13.84
N ARG A 143 -6.10 10.55 13.36
CA ARG A 143 -4.73 10.07 13.16
C ARG A 143 -3.97 9.75 14.46
N GLU A 144 -4.42 10.26 15.62
CA GLU A 144 -3.76 9.98 16.89
C GLU A 144 -4.19 8.63 17.48
N THR A 145 -5.48 8.34 17.42
CA THR A 145 -6.02 7.10 17.98
C THR A 145 -6.08 5.95 16.97
N GLY A 146 -6.00 6.25 15.68
CA GLY A 146 -6.23 5.28 14.60
C GLY A 146 -7.72 4.95 14.41
N PHE A 147 -8.62 5.68 15.07
CA PHE A 147 -10.05 5.48 14.91
C PHE A 147 -10.51 5.95 13.54
N ASN A 148 -11.36 5.15 12.91
CA ASN A 148 -11.98 5.42 11.62
C ASN A 148 -13.50 5.31 11.75
N GLN A 149 -14.22 6.34 11.30
CA GLN A 149 -15.67 6.32 11.19
C GLN A 149 -16.07 6.32 9.71
N PHE A 150 -16.76 5.28 9.29
CA PHE A 150 -17.28 5.18 7.95
C PHE A 150 -18.38 6.21 7.71
N VAL A 151 -18.24 7.06 6.69
CA VAL A 151 -19.12 8.20 6.40
C VAL A 151 -19.60 8.22 4.95
N ARG A 152 -19.64 7.06 4.31
CA ARG A 152 -20.15 6.92 2.95
C ARG A 152 -21.57 7.49 2.81
N PRO A 153 -21.91 8.18 1.70
CA PRO A 153 -23.26 8.63 1.44
C PRO A 153 -24.28 7.49 1.47
N VAL A 154 -25.41 7.71 2.13
CA VAL A 154 -26.53 6.76 2.16
C VAL A 154 -27.34 6.91 0.88
N HIS A 155 -27.67 5.78 0.27
CA HIS A 155 -28.57 5.76 -0.87
C HIS A 155 -29.99 6.19 -0.48
N PRO A 156 -30.67 7.04 -1.26
CA PRO A 156 -32.12 7.09 -1.22
C PRO A 156 -32.71 5.74 -1.64
N ASP A 157 -33.89 5.40 -1.11
CA ASP A 157 -34.57 4.16 -1.45
C ASP A 157 -34.73 4.00 -2.97
N GLY A 158 -34.32 2.85 -3.50
CA GLY A 158 -34.38 2.52 -4.91
C GLY A 158 -33.34 3.18 -5.81
N VAL A 159 -32.38 3.95 -5.25
CA VAL A 159 -31.27 4.56 -5.99
C VAL A 159 -29.97 3.85 -5.67
N PHE A 160 -29.30 3.34 -6.69
CA PHE A 160 -27.95 2.80 -6.58
C PHE A 160 -26.91 3.87 -6.93
N LEU A 161 -26.08 4.26 -5.97
CA LEU A 161 -24.95 5.17 -6.21
C LEU A 161 -23.80 4.40 -6.84
N ARG A 162 -23.43 4.77 -8.04
CA ARG A 162 -22.33 4.14 -8.77
C ARG A 162 -21.06 4.96 -8.57
N PHE A 163 -20.04 4.29 -8.08
CA PHE A 163 -18.67 4.78 -8.05
C PHE A 163 -17.85 3.96 -9.05
N ASN A 164 -17.15 4.61 -9.97
CA ASN A 164 -16.36 3.91 -10.99
C ASN A 164 -15.03 3.42 -10.42
N TRP A 165 -14.46 4.17 -9.52
CA TRP A 165 -13.23 3.84 -8.81
C TRP A 165 -13.30 4.49 -7.42
N ASN A 166 -12.73 5.65 -7.24
CA ASN A 166 -12.78 6.45 -6.01
C ASN A 166 -13.53 7.75 -6.24
#